data_99a039eee5b4baebf7141d1a73058474
#
_entry.id   99a039eee5b4baebf7141d1a73058474
#
_cell.length_a   1.000
_cell.length_b   1.000
_cell.length_c   1.000
_cell.angle_alpha   90.00
_cell.angle_beta   90.00
_cell.angle_gamma   90.00
#
_symmetry.space_group_name_H-M   'P 1'
#
loop_
_entity.id
_entity.type
_entity.pdbx_description
1 polymer ?
#
loop_
_entity_poly.entity_id
_entity_poly.type
_entity_poly.pdbx_seq_one_letter_code
_entity_poly.pdbx_strand_id
1 'polypeptide(L)'
;SRGLGDVYKRQVHGDPLASGTVYLATADGEGNMVSFIQSNYHGFGSGVVLPDSGIALQNRGQEFSLDSSHANCLLPGKKTFHTIIPGFLTKDGEALGPFGVMGGYMQPQGHVQMVMNMVDFALNPQAALDAPRWQWLGGMRVGVEQGASRDLINALIRRGHEVVVVSDSTEYGRGQIILRDPVSGVLWGCLLYTSPSPRDS
;
A
#
# COMPACT_ATOMS: atom_id res chain seq x y z
N SER A 1 -29.95 19.30 17.12
CA SER A 1 -29.13 18.07 17.08
C SER A 1 -29.21 17.49 15.67
N ARG A 2 -28.17 17.69 14.87
CA ARG A 2 -28.05 17.01 13.58
C ARG A 2 -27.66 15.58 13.88
N GLY A 3 -28.59 14.64 13.65
CA GLY A 3 -28.38 13.22 13.94
C GLY A 3 -27.38 12.60 12.99
N LEU A 4 -26.68 11.57 13.44
CA LEU A 4 -25.72 10.74 12.65
C LEU A 4 -26.30 10.23 11.30
N GLY A 5 -27.61 10.23 11.13
CA GLY A 5 -28.29 9.84 9.90
C GLY A 5 -28.02 10.73 8.67
N ASP A 6 -27.64 12.00 8.87
CA ASP A 6 -27.32 12.90 7.75
C ASP A 6 -25.88 12.73 7.22
N VAL A 7 -24.98 12.20 8.04
CA VAL A 7 -23.60 11.88 7.63
C VAL A 7 -23.57 10.67 6.71
N TYR A 8 -24.39 9.66 6.98
CA TYR A 8 -24.48 8.44 6.16
C TYR A 8 -25.14 8.68 4.79
N LYS A 9 -26.01 9.66 4.67
CA LYS A 9 -26.69 9.98 3.38
C LYS A 9 -25.78 10.68 2.37
N ARG A 10 -24.62 11.19 2.78
CA ARG A 10 -23.68 11.89 1.92
C ARG A 10 -22.46 11.05 1.51
N GLN A 11 -22.35 9.83 1.97
CA GLN A 11 -21.29 8.94 1.53
C GLN A 11 -21.61 8.45 0.12
N VAL A 12 -20.76 8.83 -0.83
CA VAL A 12 -20.72 8.19 -2.15
C VAL A 12 -20.38 6.73 -1.91
N HIS A 13 -21.21 5.83 -2.41
CA HIS A 13 -20.90 4.39 -2.33
C HIS A 13 -19.55 4.16 -2.98
N GLY A 14 -18.63 3.55 -2.26
CA GLY A 14 -17.33 3.15 -2.82
C GLY A 14 -17.57 2.21 -4.00
N ASP A 15 -16.75 2.36 -5.03
CA ASP A 15 -16.76 1.42 -6.16
C ASP A 15 -16.37 0.03 -5.64
N PRO A 16 -17.28 -0.97 -5.71
CA PRO A 16 -16.98 -2.32 -5.25
C PRO A 16 -15.89 -3.01 -6.09
N LEU A 17 -15.54 -2.45 -7.24
CA LEU A 17 -14.41 -2.89 -8.07
C LEU A 17 -13.09 -2.23 -7.67
N ALA A 18 -13.11 -1.16 -6.83
CA ALA A 18 -11.91 -0.56 -6.29
C ALA A 18 -11.22 -1.51 -5.29
N SER A 19 -9.89 -1.46 -5.24
CA SER A 19 -9.05 -2.30 -4.38
C SER A 19 -9.52 -2.25 -2.92
N GLY A 20 -9.82 -3.44 -2.34
CA GLY A 20 -10.30 -3.58 -0.96
C GLY A 20 -9.18 -3.86 0.06
N THR A 21 -7.92 -3.48 -0.19
CA THR A 21 -6.82 -3.68 0.75
C THR A 21 -6.81 -2.60 1.82
N VAL A 22 -6.70 -3.00 3.09
CA VAL A 22 -6.50 -2.11 4.24
C VAL A 22 -5.21 -2.47 4.95
N TYR A 23 -4.35 -1.49 5.14
CA TYR A 23 -3.17 -1.57 6.00
C TYR A 23 -3.39 -0.73 7.26
N LEU A 24 -2.93 -1.24 8.39
CA LEU A 24 -2.88 -0.49 9.64
C LEU A 24 -1.57 -0.77 10.38
N ALA A 25 -1.10 0.24 11.09
CA ALA A 25 0.04 0.17 12.00
C ALA A 25 -0.42 0.59 13.39
N THR A 26 0.02 -0.12 14.42
CA THR A 26 -0.22 0.26 15.81
C THR A 26 1.06 0.11 16.63
N ALA A 27 1.19 0.94 17.65
CA ALA A 27 2.26 0.85 18.64
C ALA A 27 1.74 1.33 20.00
N ASP A 28 2.29 0.79 21.08
CA ASP A 28 1.97 1.20 22.45
C ASP A 28 3.20 1.73 23.21
N GLY A 29 2.98 2.23 24.43
CA GLY A 29 4.02 2.76 25.30
C GLY A 29 4.97 1.69 25.85
N GLU A 30 4.63 0.42 25.77
CA GLU A 30 5.47 -0.71 26.20
C GLU A 30 6.43 -1.18 25.09
N GLY A 31 6.28 -0.62 23.87
CA GLY A 31 7.09 -0.98 22.70
C GLY A 31 6.53 -2.12 21.86
N ASN A 32 5.31 -2.59 22.16
CA ASN A 32 4.63 -3.53 21.28
C ASN A 32 4.20 -2.81 20.00
N MET A 33 4.43 -3.46 18.85
CA MET A 33 4.13 -2.88 17.55
C MET A 33 3.51 -3.93 16.63
N VAL A 34 2.51 -3.51 15.85
CA VAL A 34 1.82 -4.38 14.89
C VAL A 34 1.83 -3.76 13.51
N SER A 35 2.25 -4.55 12.53
CA SER A 35 2.08 -4.27 11.11
C SER A 35 1.02 -5.23 10.58
N PHE A 36 -0.13 -4.72 10.19
CA PHE A 36 -1.28 -5.53 9.80
C PHE A 36 -1.85 -5.10 8.46
N ILE A 37 -2.13 -6.09 7.61
CA ILE A 37 -2.75 -5.85 6.32
C ILE A 37 -3.78 -6.92 6.03
N GLN A 38 -4.93 -6.53 5.50
CA GLN A 38 -5.98 -7.46 5.07
C GLN A 38 -6.54 -7.07 3.71
N SER A 39 -6.97 -8.04 2.94
CA SER A 39 -7.53 -7.83 1.61
C SER A 39 -8.26 -9.07 1.12
N ASN A 40 -9.41 -8.89 0.50
CA ASN A 40 -10.07 -9.90 -0.30
C ASN A 40 -9.55 -9.97 -1.75
N TYR A 41 -8.53 -9.16 -2.07
CA TYR A 41 -7.91 -8.89 -3.34
C TYR A 41 -8.76 -7.95 -4.18
N HIS A 42 -9.74 -8.38 -4.96
CA HIS A 42 -10.63 -7.51 -5.72
C HIS A 42 -12.02 -7.45 -5.08
N GLY A 43 -12.51 -6.26 -4.81
CA GLY A 43 -13.85 -6.00 -4.30
C GLY A 43 -14.20 -6.84 -3.05
N PHE A 44 -15.30 -7.55 -3.12
CA PHE A 44 -15.76 -8.49 -2.09
C PHE A 44 -15.13 -9.89 -2.19
N GLY A 45 -14.04 -10.04 -2.93
CA GLY A 45 -13.37 -11.31 -3.14
C GLY A 45 -14.13 -12.22 -4.12
N SER A 46 -14.23 -13.52 -3.80
CA SER A 46 -14.84 -14.54 -4.68
C SER A 46 -16.37 -14.45 -4.78
N GLY A 47 -17.02 -13.63 -3.98
CA GLY A 47 -18.47 -13.61 -3.82
C GLY A 47 -19.02 -14.75 -2.96
N VAL A 48 -18.16 -15.68 -2.49
CA VAL A 48 -18.54 -16.75 -1.59
C VAL A 48 -18.41 -16.27 -0.15
N VAL A 49 -19.51 -16.40 0.60
CA VAL A 49 -19.57 -16.07 2.03
C VAL A 49 -19.88 -17.34 2.81
N LEU A 50 -19.11 -17.60 3.87
CA LEU A 50 -19.36 -18.73 4.76
C LEU A 50 -20.60 -18.44 5.62
N PRO A 51 -21.67 -19.29 5.56
CA PRO A 51 -22.97 -18.97 6.19
C PRO A 51 -22.89 -18.69 7.68
N ASP A 52 -22.12 -19.51 8.42
CA ASP A 52 -22.10 -19.45 9.89
C ASP A 52 -21.22 -18.32 10.45
N SER A 53 -20.24 -17.83 9.69
CA SER A 53 -19.29 -16.83 10.16
C SER A 53 -19.41 -15.48 9.46
N GLY A 54 -20.10 -15.40 8.31
CA GLY A 54 -20.16 -14.20 7.48
C GLY A 54 -18.83 -13.84 6.81
N ILE A 55 -17.81 -14.74 6.82
CA ILE A 55 -16.51 -14.48 6.23
C ILE A 55 -16.61 -14.56 4.71
N ALA A 56 -16.30 -13.45 4.02
CA ALA A 56 -16.15 -13.42 2.57
C ALA A 56 -14.80 -13.98 2.18
N LEU A 57 -14.80 -14.98 1.27
CA LEU A 57 -13.56 -15.59 0.80
C LEU A 57 -12.91 -14.72 -0.26
N GLN A 58 -11.59 -14.55 -0.15
CA GLN A 58 -10.77 -13.80 -1.10
C GLN A 58 -10.74 -14.47 -2.49
N ASN A 59 -10.45 -13.70 -3.54
CA ASN A 59 -10.38 -14.18 -4.93
C ASN A 59 -8.96 -14.19 -5.50
N ARG A 60 -7.93 -14.23 -4.66
CA ARG A 60 -6.52 -14.19 -5.07
C ARG A 60 -6.08 -15.41 -5.91
N GLY A 61 -6.87 -16.49 -5.90
CA GLY A 61 -6.66 -17.66 -6.75
C GLY A 61 -6.65 -17.35 -8.25
N GLN A 62 -7.24 -16.23 -8.67
CA GLN A 62 -7.19 -15.79 -10.08
C GLN A 62 -5.77 -15.45 -10.58
N GLU A 63 -4.81 -15.24 -9.67
CA GLU A 63 -3.41 -14.99 -10.01
C GLU A 63 -2.66 -16.23 -10.49
N PHE A 64 -3.19 -17.42 -10.28
CA PHE A 64 -2.56 -18.63 -10.79
C PHE A 64 -2.52 -18.64 -12.32
N SER A 65 -1.37 -19.02 -12.87
CA SER A 65 -1.22 -19.32 -14.29
C SER A 65 -1.72 -20.74 -14.57
N LEU A 66 -2.39 -20.93 -15.69
CA LEU A 66 -2.75 -22.25 -16.23
C LEU A 66 -1.60 -22.87 -17.05
N ASP A 67 -0.56 -22.10 -17.36
CA ASP A 67 0.66 -22.60 -17.98
C ASP A 67 1.48 -23.35 -16.96
N SER A 68 1.65 -24.66 -17.18
CA SER A 68 2.39 -25.56 -16.28
C SER A 68 3.89 -25.23 -16.16
N SER A 69 4.45 -24.49 -17.12
CA SER A 69 5.84 -24.04 -17.08
C SER A 69 6.04 -22.76 -16.25
N HIS A 70 4.96 -22.05 -15.95
CA HIS A 70 5.01 -20.79 -15.23
C HIS A 70 5.28 -21.02 -13.72
N ALA A 71 6.15 -20.21 -13.12
CA ALA A 71 6.49 -20.33 -11.69
C ALA A 71 5.27 -20.26 -10.77
N ASN A 72 4.20 -19.53 -11.15
CA ASN A 72 2.93 -19.42 -10.42
C ASN A 72 1.83 -20.34 -11.02
N CYS A 73 2.17 -21.48 -11.62
CA CYS A 73 1.17 -22.41 -12.15
C CYS A 73 0.30 -23.00 -11.03
N LEU A 74 -0.96 -23.30 -11.37
CA LEU A 74 -1.92 -23.91 -10.46
C LEU A 74 -1.53 -25.35 -10.18
N LEU A 75 -1.26 -25.69 -8.91
CA LEU A 75 -0.94 -27.02 -8.44
C LEU A 75 -1.62 -27.31 -7.10
N PRO A 76 -1.94 -28.57 -6.78
CA PRO A 76 -2.49 -28.95 -5.48
C PRO A 76 -1.59 -28.48 -4.33
N GLY A 77 -2.20 -27.90 -3.28
CA GLY A 77 -1.50 -27.44 -2.09
C GLY A 77 -0.61 -26.20 -2.27
N LYS A 78 -0.52 -25.64 -3.47
CA LYS A 78 0.30 -24.46 -3.75
C LYS A 78 -0.41 -23.17 -3.37
N LYS A 79 0.34 -22.24 -2.76
CA LYS A 79 -0.10 -20.87 -2.56
C LYS A 79 0.24 -20.04 -3.80
N THR A 80 -0.69 -19.20 -4.24
CA THR A 80 -0.44 -18.27 -5.35
C THR A 80 0.49 -17.14 -4.92
N PHE A 81 1.01 -16.40 -5.90
CA PHE A 81 1.66 -15.12 -5.68
C PHE A 81 0.78 -14.21 -4.79
N HIS A 82 1.42 -13.47 -3.87
CA HIS A 82 0.73 -12.69 -2.88
C HIS A 82 1.21 -11.25 -2.89
N THR A 83 0.27 -10.29 -2.92
CA THR A 83 0.57 -8.86 -3.02
C THR A 83 0.50 -8.11 -1.69
N ILE A 84 -0.07 -8.70 -0.62
CA ILE A 84 -0.15 -8.03 0.69
C ILE A 84 1.14 -8.25 1.49
N ILE A 85 1.74 -7.12 1.92
CA ILE A 85 3.09 -7.07 2.47
C ILE A 85 3.07 -6.17 3.71
N PRO A 86 2.79 -6.69 4.93
CA PRO A 86 3.00 -5.93 6.15
C PRO A 86 4.52 -5.79 6.39
N GLY A 87 5.05 -4.57 6.25
CA GLY A 87 6.47 -4.29 6.44
C GLY A 87 6.81 -3.96 7.89
N PHE A 88 8.04 -4.25 8.30
CA PHE A 88 8.55 -3.90 9.60
C PHE A 88 10.04 -3.55 9.53
N LEU A 89 10.45 -2.45 10.13
CA LEU A 89 11.84 -2.03 10.20
C LEU A 89 12.43 -2.39 11.56
N THR A 90 13.63 -2.97 11.50
CA THR A 90 14.45 -3.22 12.68
C THR A 90 15.87 -2.69 12.45
N LYS A 91 16.56 -2.31 13.50
CA LYS A 91 17.96 -1.92 13.47
C LYS A 91 18.66 -2.48 14.71
N ASP A 92 19.78 -3.16 14.49
CA ASP A 92 20.60 -3.75 15.56
C ASP A 92 19.80 -4.67 16.51
N GLY A 93 18.79 -5.36 15.96
CA GLY A 93 17.89 -6.23 16.73
C GLY A 93 16.71 -5.52 17.40
N GLU A 94 16.68 -4.20 17.38
CA GLU A 94 15.63 -3.40 17.98
C GLU A 94 14.52 -3.05 16.97
N ALA A 95 13.27 -2.96 17.45
CA ALA A 95 12.13 -2.55 16.66
C ALA A 95 12.19 -1.05 16.38
N LEU A 96 12.24 -0.67 15.10
CA LEU A 96 12.04 0.71 14.67
C LEU A 96 10.58 1.01 14.37
N GLY A 97 9.88 0.11 13.70
CA GLY A 97 8.45 0.28 13.52
C GLY A 97 7.83 -0.37 12.30
N PRO A 98 6.49 -0.52 12.34
CA PRO A 98 5.69 -1.04 11.26
C PRO A 98 5.50 0.01 10.15
N PHE A 99 5.47 -0.47 8.90
CA PHE A 99 5.14 0.35 7.74
C PHE A 99 4.44 -0.49 6.66
N GLY A 100 3.71 0.15 5.79
CA GLY A 100 3.10 -0.50 4.66
C GLY A 100 2.49 0.46 3.65
N VAL A 101 2.43 0.01 2.40
CA VAL A 101 1.77 0.71 1.30
C VAL A 101 0.73 -0.22 0.71
N MET A 102 -0.54 0.20 0.68
CA MET A 102 -1.62 -0.48 -0.05
C MET A 102 -1.49 -0.21 -1.55
N GLY A 103 -2.15 -1.00 -2.40
CA GLY A 103 -2.20 -0.73 -3.84
C GLY A 103 -1.87 -1.91 -4.75
N GLY A 104 -2.22 -3.15 -4.37
CA GLY A 104 -2.03 -4.32 -5.21
C GLY A 104 -0.57 -4.51 -5.64
N TYR A 105 -0.31 -4.54 -6.94
CA TYR A 105 1.05 -4.67 -7.50
C TYR A 105 1.98 -3.49 -7.22
N MET A 106 1.43 -2.36 -6.77
CA MET A 106 2.23 -1.23 -6.31
C MET A 106 2.91 -1.51 -4.96
N GLN A 107 2.39 -2.43 -4.15
CA GLN A 107 2.90 -2.66 -2.79
C GLN A 107 4.40 -2.95 -2.73
N PRO A 108 4.98 -3.93 -3.45
CA PRO A 108 6.43 -4.17 -3.40
C PRO A 108 7.23 -2.94 -3.87
N GLN A 109 6.76 -2.26 -4.90
CA GLN A 109 7.42 -1.07 -5.46
C GLN A 109 7.36 0.12 -4.49
N GLY A 110 6.19 0.35 -3.88
CA GLY A 110 6.00 1.40 -2.89
C GLY A 110 6.81 1.15 -1.61
N HIS A 111 6.91 -0.10 -1.15
CA HIS A 111 7.74 -0.45 0.00
C HIS A 111 9.23 -0.13 -0.25
N VAL A 112 9.75 -0.51 -1.42
CA VAL A 112 11.14 -0.19 -1.78
C VAL A 112 11.37 1.31 -1.77
N GLN A 113 10.47 2.08 -2.39
CA GLN A 113 10.59 3.54 -2.45
C GLN A 113 10.55 4.17 -1.05
N MET A 114 9.65 3.71 -0.17
CA MET A 114 9.60 4.19 1.20
C MET A 114 10.88 3.91 1.98
N VAL A 115 11.39 2.68 1.91
CA VAL A 115 12.63 2.30 2.62
C VAL A 115 13.81 3.10 2.10
N MET A 116 13.98 3.21 0.78
CA MET A 116 15.05 4.01 0.18
C MET A 116 14.95 5.49 0.58
N ASN A 117 13.74 6.05 0.55
CA ASN A 117 13.54 7.45 0.95
C ASN A 117 13.99 7.72 2.40
N MET A 118 13.72 6.79 3.30
CA MET A 118 14.11 6.94 4.71
C MET A 118 15.57 6.59 4.97
N VAL A 119 16.08 5.51 4.37
CA VAL A 119 17.41 4.96 4.68
C VAL A 119 18.50 5.62 3.83
N ASP A 120 18.29 5.71 2.52
CA ASP A 120 19.34 6.20 1.58
C ASP A 120 19.28 7.72 1.43
N PHE A 121 18.08 8.30 1.43
CA PHE A 121 17.88 9.74 1.24
C PHE A 121 17.60 10.50 2.55
N ALA A 122 17.57 9.80 3.69
CA ALA A 122 17.39 10.36 5.02
C ALA A 122 16.13 11.27 5.16
N LEU A 123 15.07 10.97 4.40
CA LEU A 123 13.81 11.68 4.55
C LEU A 123 13.13 11.26 5.86
N ASN A 124 12.47 12.21 6.52
CA ASN A 124 11.61 11.84 7.63
C ASN A 124 10.42 11.01 7.14
N PRO A 125 9.72 10.24 8.02
CA PRO A 125 8.67 9.31 7.62
C PRO A 125 7.54 9.94 6.79
N GLN A 126 7.10 11.16 7.15
CA GLN A 126 6.05 11.84 6.41
C GLN A 126 6.54 12.29 5.03
N ALA A 127 7.72 12.87 4.94
CA ALA A 127 8.31 13.26 3.66
C ALA A 127 8.56 12.04 2.74
N ALA A 128 8.90 10.89 3.32
CA ALA A 128 9.05 9.64 2.58
C ALA A 128 7.73 9.13 1.99
N LEU A 129 6.62 9.34 2.71
CA LEU A 129 5.26 9.02 2.23
C LEU A 129 4.79 10.01 1.16
N ASP A 130 5.05 11.29 1.34
CA ASP A 130 4.60 12.38 0.47
C ASP A 130 5.43 12.50 -0.82
N ALA A 131 6.60 11.87 -0.87
CA ALA A 131 7.47 11.88 -2.04
C ALA A 131 6.76 11.27 -3.25
N PRO A 132 6.87 11.90 -4.45
CA PRO A 132 6.29 11.38 -5.67
C PRO A 132 6.78 9.97 -5.98
N ARG A 133 5.85 9.08 -6.26
CA ARG A 133 6.12 7.66 -6.52
C ARG A 133 6.19 7.36 -8.00
N TRP A 134 6.84 6.27 -8.30
CA TRP A 134 6.87 5.68 -9.62
C TRP A 134 6.34 4.25 -9.57
N GLN A 135 5.86 3.76 -10.71
CA GLN A 135 5.38 2.40 -10.90
C GLN A 135 5.88 1.86 -12.24
N TRP A 136 6.46 0.68 -12.21
CA TRP A 136 6.73 -0.07 -13.43
C TRP A 136 5.42 -0.63 -13.98
N LEU A 137 5.15 -0.35 -15.26
CA LEU A 137 3.91 -0.71 -15.95
C LEU A 137 4.10 -1.86 -16.94
N GLY A 138 5.30 -2.42 -17.04
CA GLY A 138 5.65 -3.48 -17.97
C GLY A 138 6.65 -3.03 -19.04
N GLY A 139 7.55 -3.92 -19.47
CA GLY A 139 8.59 -3.59 -20.44
C GLY A 139 9.42 -2.39 -20.03
N MET A 140 9.53 -1.39 -20.88
CA MET A 140 10.22 -0.12 -20.60
C MET A 140 9.30 1.00 -20.10
N ARG A 141 8.03 0.73 -19.86
CA ARG A 141 7.04 1.73 -19.42
C ARG A 141 7.11 1.95 -17.91
N VAL A 142 7.22 3.22 -17.51
CA VAL A 142 7.23 3.66 -16.12
C VAL A 142 6.24 4.80 -15.96
N GLY A 143 5.29 4.61 -15.05
CA GLY A 143 4.42 5.68 -14.59
C GLY A 143 5.08 6.46 -13.47
N VAL A 144 4.93 7.78 -13.44
CA VAL A 144 5.38 8.65 -12.36
C VAL A 144 4.28 9.60 -11.94
N GLU A 145 4.18 9.88 -10.64
CA GLU A 145 3.23 10.87 -10.15
C GLU A 145 3.61 12.30 -10.62
N GLN A 146 2.61 13.14 -10.79
CA GLN A 146 2.75 14.51 -11.33
C GLN A 146 3.77 15.37 -10.56
N GLY A 147 4.02 15.07 -9.27
CA GLY A 147 5.03 15.77 -8.46
C GLY A 147 6.49 15.39 -8.76
N ALA A 148 6.73 14.39 -9.62
CA ALA A 148 8.09 13.98 -9.97
C ALA A 148 8.85 15.09 -10.70
N SER A 149 10.15 15.25 -10.37
CA SER A 149 10.97 16.30 -10.99
C SER A 149 11.15 16.05 -12.49
N ARG A 150 11.19 17.13 -13.26
CA ARG A 150 11.48 17.05 -14.71
C ARG A 150 12.84 16.41 -15.00
N ASP A 151 13.81 16.62 -14.14
CA ASP A 151 15.16 16.04 -14.31
C ASP A 151 15.12 14.53 -14.17
N LEU A 152 14.34 13.99 -13.22
CA LEU A 152 14.12 12.56 -13.07
C LEU A 152 13.43 11.99 -14.31
N ILE A 153 12.35 12.61 -14.76
CA ILE A 153 11.61 12.19 -15.97
C ILE A 153 12.54 12.15 -17.19
N ASN A 154 13.30 13.22 -17.41
CA ASN A 154 14.26 13.31 -18.52
C ASN A 154 15.38 12.28 -18.39
N ALA A 155 15.84 11.98 -17.18
CA ALA A 155 16.85 10.96 -16.94
C ALA A 155 16.34 9.55 -17.26
N LEU A 156 15.09 9.24 -16.96
CA LEU A 156 14.45 7.98 -17.32
C LEU A 156 14.28 7.86 -18.84
N ILE A 157 13.82 8.91 -19.51
CA ILE A 157 13.68 8.94 -20.98
C ILE A 157 15.05 8.72 -21.66
N ARG A 158 16.13 9.38 -21.19
CA ARG A 158 17.47 9.17 -21.73
C ARG A 158 17.98 7.73 -21.55
N ARG A 159 17.47 6.99 -20.59
CA ARG A 159 17.77 5.56 -20.37
C ARG A 159 16.86 4.62 -21.17
N GLY A 160 15.99 5.15 -22.03
CA GLY A 160 15.12 4.39 -22.91
C GLY A 160 13.77 4.04 -22.32
N HIS A 161 13.39 4.61 -21.17
CA HIS A 161 12.06 4.38 -20.60
C HIS A 161 11.00 5.22 -21.31
N GLU A 162 9.83 4.61 -21.53
CA GLU A 162 8.60 5.31 -21.89
C GLU A 162 7.95 5.81 -20.58
N VAL A 163 8.04 7.12 -20.31
CA VAL A 163 7.56 7.70 -19.07
C VAL A 163 6.16 8.26 -19.26
N VAL A 164 5.24 7.83 -18.40
CA VAL A 164 3.85 8.32 -18.33
C VAL A 164 3.69 9.11 -17.03
N VAL A 165 3.40 10.42 -17.15
CA VAL A 165 3.08 11.24 -15.97
C VAL A 165 1.59 11.11 -15.68
N VAL A 166 1.25 10.70 -14.46
CA VAL A 166 -0.14 10.48 -14.04
C VAL A 166 -0.61 11.58 -13.10
N SER A 167 -1.82 12.07 -13.31
CA SER A 167 -2.49 13.04 -12.45
C SER A 167 -3.32 12.38 -11.35
N ASP A 168 -3.80 11.16 -11.58
CA ASP A 168 -4.53 10.38 -10.58
C ASP A 168 -3.59 9.37 -9.93
N SER A 169 -3.23 9.63 -8.67
CA SER A 169 -2.33 8.80 -7.88
C SER A 169 -3.03 7.68 -7.10
N THR A 170 -4.32 7.45 -7.32
CA THR A 170 -5.11 6.45 -6.58
C THR A 170 -4.49 5.06 -6.64
N GLU A 171 -3.94 4.67 -7.80
CA GLU A 171 -3.29 3.38 -8.01
C GLU A 171 -1.85 3.29 -7.49
N TYR A 172 -1.24 4.44 -7.09
CA TYR A 172 0.13 4.49 -6.56
C TYR A 172 0.21 4.09 -5.09
N GLY A 173 -0.91 3.68 -4.53
CA GLY A 173 -1.01 3.15 -3.19
C GLY A 173 -1.11 4.22 -2.12
N ARG A 174 -1.46 3.77 -0.91
CA ARG A 174 -1.57 4.61 0.28
C ARG A 174 -0.69 4.03 1.36
N GLY A 175 0.20 4.85 1.91
CA GLY A 175 1.17 4.42 2.91
C GLY A 175 0.80 4.88 4.30
N GLN A 176 1.16 4.04 5.27
CA GLN A 176 1.14 4.38 6.70
C GLN A 176 2.41 3.84 7.34
N ILE A 177 2.90 4.54 8.34
CA ILE A 177 4.11 4.18 9.09
C ILE A 177 4.00 4.67 10.52
N ILE A 178 4.51 3.86 11.45
CA ILE A 178 4.87 4.31 12.77
C ILE A 178 6.37 4.05 12.94
N LEU A 179 7.14 5.09 13.29
CA LEU A 179 8.55 4.92 13.65
C LEU A 179 8.78 5.36 15.08
N ARG A 180 9.62 4.59 15.77
CA ARG A 180 10.16 4.94 17.09
C ARG A 180 11.48 5.65 16.90
N ASP A 181 11.59 6.84 17.46
CA ASP A 181 12.89 7.50 17.60
C ASP A 181 13.79 6.69 18.54
N PRO A 182 14.97 6.25 18.10
CA PRO A 182 15.81 5.36 18.90
C PRO A 182 16.44 6.03 20.14
N VAL A 183 16.47 7.37 20.17
CA VAL A 183 17.08 8.13 21.27
C VAL A 183 16.03 8.52 22.31
N SER A 184 14.93 9.13 21.87
CA SER A 184 13.88 9.64 22.74
C SER A 184 12.78 8.63 23.06
N GLY A 185 12.64 7.57 22.26
CA GLY A 185 11.54 6.61 22.33
C GLY A 185 10.19 7.13 21.80
N VAL A 186 10.15 8.36 21.30
CA VAL A 186 8.93 8.98 20.75
C VAL A 186 8.44 8.21 19.52
N LEU A 187 7.14 7.95 19.47
CA LEU A 187 6.48 7.31 18.34
C LEU A 187 5.96 8.37 17.36
N TRP A 188 6.38 8.27 16.10
CA TRP A 188 5.95 9.15 15.02
C TRP A 188 4.98 8.38 14.13
N GLY A 189 3.69 8.73 14.22
CA GLY A 189 2.65 8.18 13.34
C GLY A 189 2.46 9.07 12.13
N CYS A 190 2.65 8.50 10.93
CA CYS A 190 2.56 9.20 9.66
C CYS A 190 1.65 8.44 8.70
N LEU A 191 0.93 9.18 7.86
CA LEU A 191 0.07 8.60 6.82
C LEU A 191 0.08 9.46 5.56
N LEU A 192 -0.06 8.82 4.41
CA LEU A 192 -0.31 9.53 3.18
C LEU A 192 -1.79 9.93 3.11
N TYR A 193 -2.03 11.22 3.15
CA TYR A 193 -3.36 11.81 3.21
C TYR A 193 -3.97 11.90 1.80
N THR A 194 -4.58 10.82 1.32
CA THR A 194 -5.34 10.80 0.05
C THR A 194 -6.80 10.43 0.24
N SER A 195 -7.23 10.26 1.48
CA SER A 195 -8.65 10.05 1.82
C SER A 195 -9.15 11.23 2.65
N PRO A 196 -10.35 11.78 2.37
CA PRO A 196 -10.93 12.76 3.26
C PRO A 196 -11.04 12.16 4.66
N SER A 197 -10.41 12.79 5.62
CA SER A 197 -10.56 12.45 7.03
C SER A 197 -12.00 12.72 7.46
N PRO A 198 -12.60 11.92 8.35
CA PRO A 198 -13.87 12.26 8.97
C PRO A 198 -13.86 13.59 9.72
N ARG A 199 -12.69 14.23 9.89
CA ARG A 199 -12.54 15.56 10.50
C ARG A 199 -12.67 16.71 9.50
N ASP A 200 -12.65 16.43 8.19
CA ASP A 200 -12.70 17.45 7.13
C ASP A 200 -14.11 17.60 6.53
N SER A 201 -15.12 17.01 7.19
CA SER A 201 -16.53 17.07 6.80
C SER A 201 -17.38 17.89 7.82
#